data_22c6ab80d5393d77bf79831e61ca0454
#
_entry.id   22c6ab80d5393d77bf79831e61ca0454
#
_cell.length_a   1.000
_cell.length_b   1.000
_cell.length_c   1.000
_cell.angle_alpha   90.00
_cell.angle_beta   90.00
_cell.angle_gamma   90.00
#
_symmetry.space_group_name_H-M   'P 1'
#
loop_
_entity.id
_entity.type
_entity.pdbx_description
1 polymer ?
#
loop_
_entity_poly.entity_id
_entity_poly.type
_entity_poly.pdbx_seq_one_letter_code
_entity_poly.pdbx_strand_id
1 'polypeptide(L)'
;MSLHEDRYVFQQVMEDTQYTKENKLVDKTVVLRFADVIDNEFSHTIKRFAESELQRMNIVYNVLSLIRNKDGVSVWRVTADADSYVMKCFDKPEYRREIANYQLLKSLDVPTLKVIAHTDCSIVIEDIERSKYRLGTTDDMNDPNVARLIAAWYKTLHHNGRKYVNTHDFIDEFYRLTIDNIKMVQEKTGTSGLRVWQVIEDNFEQIISAIMELPRTLAYTDFHYSNLAVARDGSSALVFDYNFFYKSYVYSDIRNVCWSFNNESKAAFLSVYGEYDEREVIMDDVADTLSGLIMDCQRKNFPKLLVSIVERINDGRLLAAVDKLLEVELNGYRYNMGKLD
;
A
#
# COMPACT_ATOMS: atom_id res chain seq x y z
N MET A 1 21.94 -13.17 18.28
CA MET A 1 20.55 -12.73 18.51
C MET A 1 20.50 -11.28 18.07
N SER A 2 19.56 -10.88 17.24
CA SER A 2 19.46 -9.50 16.78
C SER A 2 18.66 -8.68 17.80
N LEU A 3 18.97 -7.39 17.95
CA LEU A 3 18.23 -6.44 18.80
C LEU A 3 16.70 -6.47 18.55
N HIS A 4 16.31 -6.98 17.41
CA HIS A 4 14.89 -7.14 17.01
C HIS A 4 14.23 -8.37 17.67
N GLU A 5 15.00 -9.45 17.88
CA GLU A 5 14.54 -10.65 18.59
C GLU A 5 14.38 -10.36 20.07
N ASP A 6 15.29 -9.56 20.67
CA ASP A 6 15.24 -9.18 22.08
C ASP A 6 14.01 -8.30 22.39
N ARG A 7 13.63 -7.39 21.49
CA ARG A 7 12.42 -6.56 21.64
C ARG A 7 11.13 -7.39 21.50
N TYR A 8 11.13 -8.39 20.62
CA TYR A 8 10.00 -9.29 20.45
C TYR A 8 9.79 -10.20 21.66
N VAL A 9 10.88 -10.75 22.19
CA VAL A 9 10.86 -11.56 23.42
C VAL A 9 10.38 -10.71 24.61
N PHE A 10 10.84 -9.46 24.73
CA PHE A 10 10.43 -8.54 25.79
C PHE A 10 8.94 -8.18 25.68
N GLN A 11 8.42 -7.92 24.50
CA GLN A 11 7.02 -7.61 24.28
C GLN A 11 6.12 -8.82 24.61
N GLN A 12 6.55 -10.02 24.28
CA GLN A 12 5.88 -11.27 24.61
C GLN A 12 5.90 -11.56 26.11
N VAL A 13 7.03 -11.28 26.79
CA VAL A 13 7.16 -11.38 28.26
C VAL A 13 6.25 -10.38 28.95
N MET A 14 6.05 -9.17 28.41
CA MET A 14 5.15 -8.17 28.97
C MET A 14 3.66 -8.53 28.79
N GLU A 15 3.30 -9.18 27.68
CA GLU A 15 1.96 -9.70 27.43
C GLU A 15 1.66 -10.91 28.33
N ASP A 16 2.62 -11.81 28.53
CA ASP A 16 2.49 -12.97 29.43
C ASP A 16 2.47 -12.57 30.91
N THR A 17 3.14 -11.48 31.32
CA THR A 17 3.10 -10.98 32.70
C THR A 17 1.78 -10.28 33.05
N GLN A 18 0.99 -9.83 32.10
CA GLN A 18 -0.38 -9.37 32.33
C GLN A 18 -1.37 -10.53 32.60
N TYR A 19 -1.02 -11.75 32.23
CA TYR A 19 -1.86 -12.95 32.41
C TYR A 19 -1.64 -13.67 33.75
N THR A 20 -0.56 -13.41 34.45
CA THR A 20 -0.30 -14.01 35.79
C THR A 20 -0.69 -13.03 36.91
N LYS A 21 -1.97 -12.97 37.23
CA LYS A 21 -2.51 -12.22 38.36
C LYS A 21 -2.21 -12.87 39.72
N GLU A 22 -1.29 -13.80 39.80
CA GLU A 22 -0.86 -14.36 41.09
C GLU A 22 0.65 -14.55 41.17
N ASN A 23 1.27 -13.76 42.06
CA ASN A 23 2.60 -13.87 42.65
C ASN A 23 3.84 -13.36 41.90
N LYS A 24 4.27 -12.28 42.44
CA LYS A 24 5.55 -11.58 42.61
C LYS A 24 5.61 -10.27 41.88
N LEU A 25 5.63 -9.21 42.69
CA LEU A 25 6.03 -7.85 42.29
C LEU A 25 7.42 -7.92 41.64
N VAL A 26 7.45 -8.03 40.33
CA VAL A 26 8.62 -7.52 39.57
C VAL A 26 8.48 -6.01 39.65
N ASP A 27 9.45 -5.35 40.26
CA ASP A 27 9.44 -3.92 40.47
C ASP A 27 9.25 -3.20 39.12
N LYS A 28 8.07 -2.57 38.94
CA LYS A 28 7.71 -1.81 37.73
C LYS A 28 8.81 -0.83 37.33
N THR A 29 9.58 -0.33 38.30
CA THR A 29 10.67 0.59 38.10
C THR A 29 11.85 -0.07 37.37
N VAL A 30 12.11 -1.36 37.60
CA VAL A 30 13.17 -2.12 36.91
C VAL A 30 12.75 -2.40 35.47
N VAL A 31 11.50 -2.81 35.24
CA VAL A 31 10.95 -3.07 33.90
C VAL A 31 10.95 -1.80 33.06
N LEU A 32 10.52 -0.66 33.62
CA LEU A 32 10.55 0.64 32.92
C LEU A 32 11.99 1.08 32.60
N ARG A 33 12.96 0.90 33.51
CA ARG A 33 14.37 1.22 33.26
C ARG A 33 14.99 0.35 32.15
N PHE A 34 14.65 -0.94 32.08
CA PHE A 34 15.10 -1.81 30.99
C PHE A 34 14.48 -1.41 29.65
N ALA A 35 13.20 -1.06 29.61
CA ALA A 35 12.53 -0.55 28.43
C ALA A 35 13.19 0.74 27.92
N ASP A 36 13.46 1.70 28.81
CA ASP A 36 14.14 2.96 28.49
C ASP A 36 15.57 2.76 27.95
N VAL A 37 16.32 1.78 28.50
CA VAL A 37 17.66 1.44 28.04
C VAL A 37 17.62 0.81 26.65
N ILE A 38 16.71 -0.14 26.41
CA ILE A 38 16.54 -0.79 25.10
C ILE A 38 16.08 0.22 24.05
N ASP A 39 15.13 1.09 24.36
CA ASP A 39 14.66 2.13 23.44
C ASP A 39 15.77 3.14 23.12
N ASN A 40 16.62 3.50 24.07
CA ASN A 40 17.78 4.36 23.84
C ASN A 40 18.86 3.67 22.97
N GLU A 41 19.24 2.43 23.23
CA GLU A 41 20.20 1.68 22.40
C GLU A 41 19.68 1.45 20.99
N PHE A 42 18.40 1.12 20.86
CA PHE A 42 17.76 0.97 19.55
C PHE A 42 17.72 2.31 18.78
N SER A 43 17.37 3.40 19.46
CA SER A 43 17.37 4.76 18.89
C SER A 43 18.78 5.16 18.42
N HIS A 44 19.82 4.84 19.20
CA HIS A 44 21.21 5.08 18.81
C HIS A 44 21.63 4.25 17.59
N THR A 45 21.18 3.00 17.50
CA THR A 45 21.54 2.10 16.40
C THR A 45 20.94 2.57 15.07
N ILE A 46 19.65 2.91 15.04
CA ILE A 46 19.01 3.42 13.81
C ILE A 46 19.58 4.77 13.40
N LYS A 47 19.96 5.62 14.37
CA LYS A 47 20.60 6.91 14.08
C LYS A 47 21.98 6.73 13.45
N ARG A 48 22.83 5.85 13.99
CA ARG A 48 24.15 5.52 13.40
C ARG A 48 24.02 4.97 11.99
N PHE A 49 23.00 4.15 11.75
CA PHE A 49 22.71 3.67 10.41
C PHE A 49 22.38 4.83 9.46
N ALA A 50 21.47 5.71 9.83
CA ALA A 50 21.11 6.89 9.03
C ALA A 50 22.34 7.80 8.78
N GLU A 51 23.17 8.04 9.79
CA GLU A 51 24.41 8.81 9.67
C GLU A 51 25.40 8.17 8.68
N SER A 52 25.58 6.83 8.74
CA SER A 52 26.44 6.12 7.80
C SER A 52 25.94 6.19 6.36
N GLU A 53 24.62 6.14 6.16
CA GLU A 53 24.00 6.26 4.84
C GLU A 53 24.14 7.68 4.27
N LEU A 54 23.98 8.73 5.09
CA LEU A 54 24.26 10.11 4.68
C LEU A 54 25.72 10.29 4.25
N GLN A 55 26.65 9.67 4.99
CA GLN A 55 28.07 9.69 4.62
C GLN A 55 28.32 8.98 3.29
N ARG A 56 27.69 7.81 3.05
CA ARG A 56 27.79 7.08 1.76
C ARG A 56 27.26 7.93 0.59
N MET A 57 26.27 8.76 0.82
CA MET A 57 25.69 9.68 -0.17
C MET A 57 26.44 11.01 -0.29
N ASN A 58 27.50 11.23 0.50
CA ASN A 58 28.25 12.50 0.59
C ASN A 58 27.35 13.70 0.96
N ILE A 59 26.33 13.46 1.79
CA ILE A 59 25.44 14.54 2.28
C ILE A 59 26.00 15.08 3.58
N VAL A 60 26.37 16.37 3.57
CA VAL A 60 26.75 17.13 4.77
C VAL A 60 25.50 17.69 5.40
N TYR A 61 25.38 17.59 6.72
CA TYR A 61 24.21 18.05 7.46
C TYR A 61 24.61 18.65 8.82
N ASN A 62 23.75 19.48 9.39
CA ASN A 62 23.93 20.09 10.70
C ASN A 62 23.09 19.37 11.75
N VAL A 63 21.85 19.00 11.40
CA VAL A 63 20.90 18.35 12.31
C VAL A 63 20.25 17.16 11.64
N LEU A 64 20.18 16.04 12.36
CA LEU A 64 19.45 14.83 11.97
C LEU A 64 18.37 14.55 13.03
N SER A 65 17.10 14.68 12.66
CA SER A 65 15.95 14.54 13.55
C SER A 65 15.05 13.38 13.10
N LEU A 66 14.75 12.47 14.01
CA LEU A 66 13.83 11.36 13.73
C LEU A 66 12.39 11.89 13.62
N ILE A 67 11.72 11.66 12.50
CA ILE A 67 10.30 11.97 12.30
C ILE A 67 9.46 10.76 12.71
N ARG A 68 9.84 9.55 12.26
CA ARG A 68 9.08 8.31 12.48
C ARG A 68 9.99 7.10 12.40
N ASN A 69 9.69 6.09 13.22
CA ASN A 69 10.27 4.77 13.08
C ASN A 69 9.17 3.72 13.26
N LYS A 70 8.87 2.98 12.19
CA LYS A 70 7.79 1.98 12.20
C LYS A 70 8.05 0.90 11.16
N ASP A 71 7.77 -0.34 11.51
CA ASP A 71 7.76 -1.52 10.63
C ASP A 71 9.09 -1.78 9.88
N GLY A 72 10.22 -1.29 10.41
CA GLY A 72 11.54 -1.41 9.79
C GLY A 72 11.85 -0.29 8.79
N VAL A 73 11.09 0.81 8.84
CA VAL A 73 11.39 2.05 8.10
C VAL A 73 11.58 3.19 9.08
N SER A 74 12.76 3.81 9.08
CA SER A 74 13.00 5.04 9.83
C SER A 74 13.01 6.25 8.88
N VAL A 75 12.28 7.30 9.27
CA VAL A 75 12.15 8.55 8.50
C VAL A 75 12.80 9.67 9.29
N TRP A 76 13.71 10.38 8.67
CA TRP A 76 14.53 11.40 9.29
C TRP A 76 14.41 12.74 8.55
N ARG A 77 14.39 13.85 9.28
CA ARG A 77 14.65 15.17 8.70
C ARG A 77 16.15 15.46 8.77
N VAL A 78 16.72 15.81 7.64
CA VAL A 78 18.12 16.15 7.44
C VAL A 78 18.20 17.64 7.15
N THR A 79 18.73 18.44 8.08
CA THR A 79 18.87 19.89 7.90
C THR A 79 20.33 20.21 7.61
N ALA A 80 20.59 20.93 6.52
CA ALA A 80 21.91 21.34 6.05
C ALA A 80 21.87 22.85 5.69
N ASP A 81 22.41 23.71 6.57
CA ASP A 81 22.39 25.16 6.44
C ASP A 81 20.98 25.71 6.13
N ALA A 82 20.74 26.18 4.88
CA ALA A 82 19.45 26.70 4.44
C ALA A 82 18.50 25.60 3.90
N ASP A 83 19.02 24.39 3.64
CA ASP A 83 18.29 23.30 3.01
C ASP A 83 17.75 22.30 4.03
N SER A 84 16.68 21.62 3.65
CA SER A 84 16.09 20.53 4.41
C SER A 84 15.65 19.41 3.47
N TYR A 85 15.88 18.18 3.89
CA TYR A 85 15.54 16.96 3.15
C TYR A 85 14.85 15.97 4.08
N VAL A 86 14.14 15.01 3.49
CA VAL A 86 13.62 13.85 4.20
C VAL A 86 14.37 12.62 3.73
N MET A 87 14.91 11.86 4.69
CA MET A 87 15.59 10.59 4.43
C MET A 87 14.74 9.44 4.94
N LYS A 88 14.54 8.42 4.12
CA LYS A 88 13.99 7.13 4.53
C LYS A 88 15.09 6.08 4.51
N CYS A 89 15.22 5.33 5.61
CA CYS A 89 16.10 4.17 5.71
C CYS A 89 15.26 2.91 5.85
N PHE A 90 15.58 1.89 5.05
CA PHE A 90 14.85 0.64 4.95
C PHE A 90 15.67 -0.50 5.55
N ASP A 91 15.33 -0.93 6.75
CA ASP A 91 15.96 -2.05 7.43
C ASP A 91 15.61 -3.38 6.73
N LYS A 92 14.36 -3.52 6.30
CA LYS A 92 13.86 -4.71 5.61
C LYS A 92 13.99 -4.60 4.09
N PRO A 93 14.53 -5.66 3.43
CA PRO A 93 14.68 -5.66 1.97
C PRO A 93 13.40 -5.40 1.18
N GLU A 94 12.25 -5.88 1.68
CA GLU A 94 10.96 -5.73 1.00
C GLU A 94 10.51 -4.27 0.83
N TYR A 95 10.96 -3.36 1.71
CA TYR A 95 10.63 -1.93 1.59
C TYR A 95 11.62 -1.15 0.72
N ARG A 96 12.80 -1.73 0.39
CA ARG A 96 13.80 -1.08 -0.47
C ARG A 96 13.32 -0.88 -1.91
N ARG A 97 12.26 -1.61 -2.31
CA ARG A 97 11.61 -1.43 -3.61
C ARG A 97 11.11 0.01 -3.84
N GLU A 98 10.83 0.78 -2.79
CA GLU A 98 10.46 2.19 -2.92
C GLU A 98 11.54 3.00 -3.66
N ILE A 99 12.82 2.71 -3.43
CA ILE A 99 13.95 3.38 -4.10
C ILE A 99 13.88 3.13 -5.62
N ALA A 100 13.71 1.86 -6.01
CA ALA A 100 13.59 1.49 -7.43
C ALA A 100 12.33 2.08 -8.06
N ASN A 101 11.22 2.17 -7.32
CA ASN A 101 9.98 2.75 -7.80
C ASN A 101 10.10 4.26 -8.06
N TYR A 102 10.85 5.03 -7.26
CA TYR A 102 11.17 6.43 -7.58
C TYR A 102 11.94 6.56 -8.89
N GLN A 103 12.92 5.69 -9.13
CA GLN A 103 13.70 5.69 -10.37
C GLN A 103 12.83 5.31 -11.58
N LEU A 104 11.98 4.29 -11.42
CA LEU A 104 11.04 3.85 -12.43
C LEU A 104 10.09 4.99 -12.83
N LEU A 105 9.43 5.62 -11.87
CA LEU A 105 8.48 6.71 -12.13
C LEU A 105 9.15 7.87 -12.85
N LYS A 106 10.37 8.23 -12.46
CA LYS A 106 11.18 9.23 -13.16
C LYS A 106 11.45 8.83 -14.61
N SER A 107 11.77 7.56 -14.88
CA SER A 107 12.03 7.06 -16.25
C SER A 107 10.76 7.01 -17.12
N LEU A 108 9.59 7.01 -16.48
CA LEU A 108 8.28 7.03 -17.11
C LEU A 108 7.66 8.44 -17.15
N ASP A 109 8.43 9.50 -16.85
CA ASP A 109 7.94 10.88 -16.79
C ASP A 109 6.69 11.07 -15.88
N VAL A 110 6.54 10.23 -14.86
CA VAL A 110 5.49 10.39 -13.84
C VAL A 110 6.01 11.32 -12.75
N PRO A 111 5.29 12.42 -12.41
CA PRO A 111 5.73 13.38 -11.41
C PRO A 111 5.92 12.75 -10.03
N THR A 112 7.09 12.99 -9.41
CA THR A 112 7.44 12.53 -8.07
C THR A 112 8.06 13.66 -7.25
N LEU A 113 8.20 13.47 -5.94
CA LEU A 113 9.10 14.29 -5.14
C LEU A 113 10.52 14.14 -5.68
N LYS A 114 11.29 15.24 -5.61
CA LYS A 114 12.68 15.25 -6.11
C LYS A 114 13.54 14.33 -5.25
N VAL A 115 14.17 13.33 -5.88
CA VAL A 115 15.21 12.52 -5.25
C VAL A 115 16.52 13.29 -5.27
N ILE A 116 17.14 13.45 -4.11
CA ILE A 116 18.43 14.13 -3.92
C ILE A 116 19.57 13.12 -4.08
N ALA A 117 19.48 12.00 -3.36
CA ALA A 117 20.44 10.91 -3.39
C ALA A 117 19.79 9.62 -2.90
N HIS A 118 20.44 8.49 -3.15
CA HIS A 118 20.02 7.20 -2.59
C HIS A 118 21.21 6.23 -2.50
N THR A 119 21.05 5.21 -1.67
CA THR A 119 21.86 4.00 -1.66
C THR A 119 20.98 2.80 -2.03
N ASP A 120 21.41 1.59 -1.74
CA ASP A 120 20.62 0.36 -1.89
C ASP A 120 19.59 0.15 -0.76
N CYS A 121 19.70 0.89 0.36
CA CYS A 121 18.84 0.75 1.53
C CYS A 121 18.31 2.07 2.11
N SER A 122 18.57 3.19 1.46
CA SER A 122 18.06 4.50 1.87
C SER A 122 17.85 5.44 0.70
N ILE A 123 16.93 6.39 0.85
CA ILE A 123 16.64 7.44 -0.12
C ILE A 123 16.50 8.78 0.59
N VAL A 124 17.04 9.82 -0.02
CA VAL A 124 16.88 11.22 0.40
C VAL A 124 16.07 11.96 -0.66
N ILE A 125 14.96 12.53 -0.23
CA ILE A 125 14.02 13.27 -1.07
C ILE A 125 13.85 14.70 -0.56
N GLU A 126 13.28 15.57 -1.37
CA GLU A 126 12.94 16.94 -0.94
C GLU A 126 12.02 16.94 0.28
N ASP A 127 12.23 17.88 1.19
CA ASP A 127 11.35 18.07 2.35
C ASP A 127 10.11 18.87 1.90
N ILE A 128 8.95 18.21 1.91
CA ILE A 128 7.67 18.81 1.52
C ILE A 128 7.39 20.10 2.31
N GLU A 129 7.75 20.17 3.59
CA GLU A 129 7.53 21.36 4.41
C GLU A 129 8.33 22.57 3.93
N ARG A 130 9.46 22.35 3.24
CA ARG A 130 10.37 23.39 2.73
C ARG A 130 10.34 23.53 1.20
N SER A 131 9.50 22.74 0.51
CA SER A 131 9.36 22.75 -0.94
C SER A 131 8.19 23.60 -1.41
N LYS A 132 7.95 23.58 -2.71
CA LYS A 132 6.74 24.18 -3.31
C LYS A 132 5.45 23.44 -2.93
N TYR A 133 5.58 22.24 -2.36
CA TYR A 133 4.45 21.43 -1.93
C TYR A 133 4.11 21.63 -0.45
N ARG A 134 2.93 21.20 -0.08
CA ARG A 134 2.49 20.90 1.28
C ARG A 134 1.95 19.48 1.36
N LEU A 135 1.92 18.92 2.55
CA LEU A 135 1.23 17.63 2.77
C LEU A 135 -0.27 17.78 2.51
N GLY A 136 -0.86 16.72 1.99
CA GLY A 136 -2.31 16.61 1.84
C GLY A 136 -3.00 16.54 3.20
N THR A 137 -4.26 16.97 3.20
CA THR A 137 -5.14 16.99 4.37
C THR A 137 -6.46 16.28 4.04
N THR A 138 -7.28 16.01 5.04
CA THR A 138 -8.63 15.49 4.83
C THR A 138 -9.50 16.43 4.00
N ASP A 139 -9.26 17.76 4.08
CA ASP A 139 -10.02 18.75 3.33
C ASP A 139 -9.72 18.68 1.82
N ASP A 140 -8.50 18.29 1.45
CA ASP A 140 -8.12 18.09 0.04
C ASP A 140 -8.94 16.97 -0.62
N MET A 141 -9.46 16.02 0.16
CA MET A 141 -10.34 14.96 -0.36
C MET A 141 -11.73 15.49 -0.73
N ASN A 142 -12.06 16.69 -0.26
CA ASN A 142 -13.29 17.39 -0.56
C ASN A 142 -13.11 18.53 -1.56
N ASP A 143 -11.89 18.73 -2.10
CA ASP A 143 -11.61 19.77 -3.10
C ASP A 143 -11.62 19.20 -4.53
N PRO A 144 -12.62 19.57 -5.37
CA PRO A 144 -12.69 19.12 -6.75
C PRO A 144 -11.48 19.51 -7.61
N ASN A 145 -10.76 20.58 -7.28
CA ASN A 145 -9.55 20.96 -8.02
C ASN A 145 -8.40 20.01 -7.71
N VAL A 146 -8.20 19.69 -6.43
CA VAL A 146 -7.21 18.68 -6.03
C VAL A 146 -7.55 17.34 -6.65
N ALA A 147 -8.83 16.94 -6.68
CA ALA A 147 -9.26 15.70 -7.32
C ALA A 147 -8.91 15.64 -8.82
N ARG A 148 -9.06 16.77 -9.56
CA ARG A 148 -8.65 16.87 -10.98
C ARG A 148 -7.13 16.71 -11.15
N LEU A 149 -6.34 17.30 -10.27
CA LEU A 149 -4.88 17.18 -10.31
C LEU A 149 -4.41 15.75 -10.03
N ILE A 150 -5.04 15.08 -9.07
CA ILE A 150 -4.80 13.67 -8.77
C ILE A 150 -5.18 12.80 -9.97
N ALA A 151 -6.32 13.07 -10.62
CA ALA A 151 -6.75 12.35 -11.83
C ALA A 151 -5.71 12.46 -12.96
N ALA A 152 -5.15 13.65 -13.17
CA ALA A 152 -4.10 13.87 -14.17
C ALA A 152 -2.83 13.07 -13.85
N TRP A 153 -2.45 13.00 -12.58
CA TRP A 153 -1.31 12.20 -12.11
C TRP A 153 -1.53 10.70 -12.39
N TYR A 154 -2.67 10.13 -11.98
CA TYR A 154 -3.01 8.72 -12.24
C TYR A 154 -3.12 8.41 -13.74
N LYS A 155 -3.69 9.31 -14.52
CA LYS A 155 -3.77 9.15 -15.97
C LYS A 155 -2.38 9.04 -16.61
N THR A 156 -1.42 9.85 -16.14
CA THR A 156 -0.03 9.79 -16.58
C THR A 156 0.62 8.46 -16.16
N LEU A 157 0.45 8.06 -14.90
CA LEU A 157 0.94 6.78 -14.38
C LEU A 157 0.43 5.61 -15.22
N HIS A 158 -0.89 5.51 -15.41
CA HIS A 158 -1.50 4.38 -16.11
C HIS A 158 -1.14 4.36 -17.59
N HIS A 159 -1.09 5.52 -18.25
CA HIS A 159 -0.71 5.59 -19.66
C HIS A 159 0.74 5.10 -19.87
N ASN A 160 1.69 5.64 -19.11
CA ASN A 160 3.10 5.32 -19.26
C ASN A 160 3.45 3.94 -18.68
N GLY A 161 2.79 3.57 -17.57
CA GLY A 161 2.96 2.28 -16.91
C GLY A 161 2.49 1.08 -17.72
N ARG A 162 1.46 1.23 -18.56
CA ARG A 162 0.94 0.15 -19.42
C ARG A 162 2.01 -0.43 -20.34
N LYS A 163 2.77 0.43 -21.00
CA LYS A 163 3.86 -0.02 -21.88
C LYS A 163 4.94 -0.76 -21.10
N TYR A 164 5.27 -0.27 -19.92
CA TYR A 164 6.30 -0.85 -19.06
C TYR A 164 5.95 -2.26 -18.60
N VAL A 165 4.78 -2.47 -18.02
CA VAL A 165 4.37 -3.79 -17.48
C VAL A 165 4.11 -4.84 -18.56
N ASN A 166 3.93 -4.43 -19.80
CA ASN A 166 3.80 -5.35 -20.95
C ASN A 166 5.16 -5.84 -21.47
N THR A 167 6.26 -5.20 -21.08
CA THR A 167 7.62 -5.52 -21.56
C THR A 167 8.58 -5.91 -20.43
N HIS A 168 8.20 -5.73 -19.18
CA HIS A 168 9.00 -6.03 -17.99
C HIS A 168 8.18 -6.80 -16.95
N ASP A 169 8.84 -7.72 -16.29
CA ASP A 169 8.24 -8.39 -15.11
C ASP A 169 8.04 -7.39 -13.99
N PHE A 170 6.86 -7.43 -13.40
CA PHE A 170 6.50 -6.64 -12.23
C PHE A 170 5.58 -7.43 -11.31
N ILE A 171 5.65 -7.18 -10.00
CA ILE A 171 4.83 -7.89 -9.03
C ILE A 171 3.35 -7.60 -9.30
N ASP A 172 2.56 -8.64 -9.54
CA ASP A 172 1.12 -8.52 -9.73
C ASP A 172 0.42 -8.24 -8.40
N GLU A 173 -0.59 -7.36 -8.38
CA GLU A 173 -1.37 -7.04 -7.18
C GLU A 173 -2.03 -8.30 -6.60
N PHE A 174 -2.50 -9.18 -7.47
CA PHE A 174 -3.27 -10.37 -7.12
C PHE A 174 -2.43 -11.64 -6.99
N TYR A 175 -1.10 -11.53 -6.86
CA TYR A 175 -0.19 -12.68 -6.75
C TYR A 175 -0.50 -13.61 -5.56
N ARG A 176 -1.26 -13.12 -4.58
CA ARG A 176 -1.71 -13.90 -3.40
C ARG A 176 -3.04 -14.61 -3.61
N LEU A 177 -3.75 -14.38 -4.70
CA LEU A 177 -4.97 -15.11 -5.02
C LEU A 177 -4.60 -16.53 -5.44
N THR A 178 -4.53 -17.42 -4.46
CA THR A 178 -4.24 -18.86 -4.62
C THR A 178 -5.30 -19.65 -3.88
N ILE A 179 -5.54 -20.88 -4.34
CA ILE A 179 -6.52 -21.77 -3.71
C ILE A 179 -6.20 -22.04 -2.24
N ASP A 180 -4.91 -22.14 -1.89
CA ASP A 180 -4.46 -22.36 -0.50
C ASP A 180 -4.78 -21.15 0.39
N ASN A 181 -4.59 -19.92 -0.12
CA ASN A 181 -4.96 -18.73 0.60
C ASN A 181 -6.49 -18.59 0.73
N ILE A 182 -7.27 -18.99 -0.26
CA ILE A 182 -8.73 -19.03 -0.17
C ILE A 182 -9.18 -20.00 0.94
N LYS A 183 -8.60 -21.20 1.02
CA LYS A 183 -8.88 -22.15 2.10
C LYS A 183 -8.50 -21.62 3.48
N MET A 184 -7.34 -20.94 3.58
CA MET A 184 -6.94 -20.27 4.82
C MET A 184 -7.96 -19.21 5.25
N VAL A 185 -8.51 -18.42 4.32
CA VAL A 185 -9.56 -17.42 4.63
C VAL A 185 -10.81 -18.10 5.16
N GLN A 186 -11.29 -19.16 4.50
CA GLN A 186 -12.47 -19.93 4.94
C GLN A 186 -12.34 -20.41 6.39
N GLU A 187 -11.19 -20.99 6.72
CA GLU A 187 -10.90 -21.52 8.06
C GLU A 187 -10.85 -20.39 9.10
N LYS A 188 -10.07 -19.33 8.81
CA LYS A 188 -9.86 -18.24 9.77
C LYS A 188 -11.10 -17.37 10.01
N THR A 189 -11.99 -17.28 9.02
CA THR A 189 -13.25 -16.53 9.14
C THR A 189 -14.40 -17.39 9.67
N GLY A 190 -14.22 -18.72 9.76
CA GLY A 190 -15.26 -19.64 10.18
C GLY A 190 -16.41 -19.76 9.19
N THR A 191 -16.16 -19.48 7.90
CA THR A 191 -17.19 -19.41 6.85
C THR A 191 -17.14 -20.59 5.86
N SER A 192 -16.34 -21.63 6.13
CA SER A 192 -16.08 -22.74 5.21
C SER A 192 -17.34 -23.46 4.71
N GLY A 193 -18.45 -23.42 5.46
CA GLY A 193 -19.73 -24.06 5.09
C GLY A 193 -20.58 -23.23 4.11
N LEU A 194 -20.15 -22.03 3.71
CA LEU A 194 -20.94 -21.17 2.83
C LEU A 194 -20.76 -21.55 1.36
N ARG A 195 -21.85 -21.50 0.60
CA ARG A 195 -21.91 -21.87 -0.84
C ARG A 195 -20.91 -21.11 -1.69
N VAL A 196 -20.61 -19.86 -1.35
CA VAL A 196 -19.68 -19.01 -2.13
C VAL A 196 -18.31 -19.68 -2.31
N TRP A 197 -17.82 -20.36 -1.31
CA TRP A 197 -16.51 -21.02 -1.36
C TRP A 197 -16.50 -22.21 -2.33
N GLN A 198 -17.56 -23.01 -2.33
CA GLN A 198 -17.69 -24.09 -3.30
C GLN A 198 -17.72 -23.54 -4.73
N VAL A 199 -18.48 -22.44 -4.97
CA VAL A 199 -18.54 -21.79 -6.29
C VAL A 199 -17.17 -21.25 -6.71
N ILE A 200 -16.43 -20.62 -5.78
CA ILE A 200 -15.07 -20.14 -6.06
C ILE A 200 -14.12 -21.30 -6.36
N GLU A 201 -14.14 -22.37 -5.55
CA GLU A 201 -13.24 -23.51 -5.75
C GLU A 201 -13.52 -24.24 -7.09
N ASP A 202 -14.78 -24.46 -7.42
CA ASP A 202 -15.18 -25.11 -8.66
C ASP A 202 -14.82 -24.32 -9.93
N ASN A 203 -14.71 -22.97 -9.81
CA ASN A 203 -14.44 -22.06 -10.94
C ASN A 203 -13.14 -21.27 -10.76
N PHE A 204 -12.23 -21.71 -9.88
CA PHE A 204 -11.06 -20.92 -9.47
C PHE A 204 -10.20 -20.46 -10.66
N GLU A 205 -9.83 -21.39 -11.54
CA GLU A 205 -9.01 -21.11 -12.72
C GLU A 205 -9.68 -20.07 -13.66
N GLN A 206 -11.00 -20.19 -13.84
CA GLN A 206 -11.76 -19.25 -14.66
C GLN A 206 -11.79 -17.85 -14.04
N ILE A 207 -12.01 -17.77 -12.73
CA ILE A 207 -12.01 -16.48 -11.99
C ILE A 207 -10.63 -15.81 -12.09
N ILE A 208 -9.55 -16.56 -11.86
CA ILE A 208 -8.20 -16.03 -11.94
C ILE A 208 -7.85 -15.61 -13.37
N SER A 209 -8.18 -16.41 -14.38
CA SER A 209 -7.96 -16.06 -15.79
C SER A 209 -8.67 -14.75 -16.14
N ALA A 210 -9.94 -14.60 -15.79
CA ALA A 210 -10.71 -13.39 -16.02
C ALA A 210 -10.06 -12.13 -15.42
N ILE A 211 -9.55 -12.22 -14.18
CA ILE A 211 -8.87 -11.12 -13.52
C ILE A 211 -7.51 -10.82 -14.20
N MET A 212 -6.74 -11.85 -14.55
CA MET A 212 -5.39 -11.70 -15.11
C MET A 212 -5.37 -11.27 -16.57
N GLU A 213 -6.42 -11.51 -17.32
CA GLU A 213 -6.58 -11.11 -18.73
C GLU A 213 -6.98 -9.65 -18.93
N LEU A 214 -7.40 -8.96 -17.87
CA LEU A 214 -7.68 -7.53 -17.93
C LEU A 214 -6.45 -6.72 -18.39
N PRO A 215 -6.64 -5.60 -19.13
CA PRO A 215 -5.54 -4.73 -19.52
C PRO A 215 -4.73 -4.24 -18.34
N ARG A 216 -3.43 -4.51 -18.31
CA ARG A 216 -2.57 -4.24 -17.15
C ARG A 216 -1.79 -2.93 -17.29
N THR A 217 -1.57 -2.28 -16.15
CA THR A 217 -0.75 -1.09 -16.01
C THR A 217 0.04 -1.13 -14.69
N LEU A 218 0.86 -0.11 -14.44
CA LEU A 218 1.35 0.17 -13.08
C LEU A 218 0.21 0.81 -12.29
N ALA A 219 0.01 0.35 -11.07
CA ALA A 219 -0.98 0.87 -10.13
C ALA A 219 -0.31 1.25 -8.79
N TYR A 220 -0.77 2.35 -8.19
CA TYR A 220 -0.39 2.80 -6.86
C TYR A 220 -1.56 2.57 -5.89
N THR A 221 -1.55 1.44 -5.23
CA THR A 221 -2.71 0.92 -4.48
C THR A 221 -2.81 1.40 -3.02
N ASP A 222 -2.03 2.43 -2.64
CA ASP A 222 -1.97 2.97 -1.26
C ASP A 222 -2.37 4.45 -1.20
N PHE A 223 -3.40 4.86 -1.96
CA PHE A 223 -3.84 6.25 -1.94
C PHE A 223 -4.45 6.61 -0.59
N HIS A 224 -3.85 7.60 0.05
CA HIS A 224 -4.36 8.23 1.26
C HIS A 224 -3.89 9.70 1.29
N TYR A 225 -4.66 10.61 1.90
CA TYR A 225 -4.30 12.02 1.94
C TYR A 225 -2.90 12.27 2.57
N SER A 226 -2.46 11.42 3.51
CA SER A 226 -1.12 11.54 4.11
C SER A 226 0.03 11.21 3.15
N ASN A 227 -0.28 10.55 2.02
CA ASN A 227 0.65 10.23 0.94
C ASN A 227 0.51 11.19 -0.25
N LEU A 228 -0.18 12.32 -0.05
CA LEU A 228 -0.44 13.34 -1.06
C LEU A 228 0.42 14.58 -0.81
N ALA A 229 1.01 15.11 -1.87
CA ALA A 229 1.68 16.40 -1.89
C ALA A 229 0.94 17.33 -2.87
N VAL A 230 0.47 18.46 -2.37
CA VAL A 230 -0.27 19.48 -3.14
C VAL A 230 0.59 20.72 -3.24
N ALA A 231 0.77 21.25 -4.46
CA ALA A 231 1.50 22.50 -4.66
C ALA A 231 0.78 23.66 -3.94
N ARG A 232 1.55 24.53 -3.26
CA ARG A 232 1.02 25.64 -2.45
C ARG A 232 0.26 26.68 -3.28
N ASP A 233 0.56 26.75 -4.58
CA ASP A 233 -0.15 27.57 -5.57
C ASP A 233 -1.34 26.87 -6.24
N GLY A 234 -1.62 25.61 -5.85
CA GLY A 234 -2.71 24.82 -6.41
C GLY A 234 -2.47 24.32 -7.84
N SER A 235 -1.27 24.43 -8.39
CA SER A 235 -0.98 24.10 -9.80
C SER A 235 -0.77 22.63 -10.08
N SER A 236 -0.45 21.82 -9.07
CA SER A 236 -0.17 20.38 -9.21
C SER A 236 -0.38 19.61 -7.92
N ALA A 237 -0.64 18.33 -8.07
CA ALA A 237 -0.64 17.37 -6.96
C ALA A 237 0.06 16.10 -7.41
N LEU A 238 0.69 15.40 -6.48
CA LEU A 238 1.31 14.10 -6.71
C LEU A 238 1.21 13.25 -5.45
N VAL A 239 1.28 11.95 -5.59
CA VAL A 239 1.40 11.03 -4.47
C VAL A 239 2.86 10.66 -4.23
N PHE A 240 3.18 10.18 -3.04
CA PHE A 240 4.50 9.71 -2.65
C PHE A 240 4.36 8.50 -1.71
N ASP A 241 5.48 7.92 -1.23
CA ASP A 241 5.50 6.67 -0.46
C ASP A 241 5.17 5.44 -1.34
N TYR A 242 6.07 5.11 -2.27
CA TYR A 242 5.81 4.14 -3.34
C TYR A 242 6.11 2.69 -2.96
N ASN A 243 5.84 2.27 -1.72
CA ASN A 243 6.02 0.87 -1.30
C ASN A 243 4.99 -0.09 -1.93
N PHE A 244 3.77 0.40 -2.18
CA PHE A 244 2.65 -0.39 -2.70
C PHE A 244 2.40 -0.09 -4.18
N PHE A 245 3.42 -0.40 -4.99
CA PHE A 245 3.34 -0.34 -6.44
C PHE A 245 3.23 -1.75 -7.01
N TYR A 246 2.27 -1.97 -7.92
CA TYR A 246 1.98 -3.27 -8.49
C TYR A 246 1.65 -3.19 -9.98
N LYS A 247 1.71 -4.33 -10.66
CA LYS A 247 1.05 -4.53 -11.94
C LYS A 247 -0.42 -4.85 -11.66
N SER A 248 -1.33 -4.02 -12.13
CA SER A 248 -2.77 -4.18 -11.93
C SER A 248 -3.57 -3.63 -13.12
N TYR A 249 -4.88 -3.67 -13.04
CA TYR A 249 -5.78 -2.94 -13.91
C TYR A 249 -6.07 -1.54 -13.36
N VAL A 250 -6.58 -0.68 -14.21
CA VAL A 250 -6.80 0.75 -13.91
C VAL A 250 -7.80 0.97 -12.76
N TYR A 251 -8.89 0.20 -12.75
CA TYR A 251 -9.98 0.43 -11.79
C TYR A 251 -9.57 0.15 -10.34
N SER A 252 -8.56 -0.68 -10.07
CA SER A 252 -8.01 -0.85 -8.73
C SER A 252 -7.62 0.48 -8.09
N ASP A 253 -6.90 1.34 -8.83
CA ASP A 253 -6.56 2.68 -8.36
C ASP A 253 -7.75 3.63 -8.32
N ILE A 254 -8.61 3.61 -9.35
CA ILE A 254 -9.80 4.47 -9.42
C ILE A 254 -10.71 4.23 -8.22
N ARG A 255 -10.98 2.97 -7.88
CA ARG A 255 -11.77 2.59 -6.70
C ARG A 255 -11.15 3.15 -5.43
N ASN A 256 -9.84 2.92 -5.24
CA ASN A 256 -9.12 3.32 -4.04
C ASN A 256 -9.14 4.84 -3.85
N VAL A 257 -8.88 5.60 -4.91
CA VAL A 257 -8.93 7.07 -4.89
C VAL A 257 -10.37 7.58 -4.67
N CYS A 258 -11.32 7.05 -5.43
CA CYS A 258 -12.73 7.49 -5.36
C CYS A 258 -13.38 7.18 -4.01
N TRP A 259 -12.88 6.19 -3.27
CA TRP A 259 -13.37 5.91 -1.92
C TRP A 259 -13.00 7.00 -0.91
N SER A 260 -11.88 7.70 -1.14
CA SER A 260 -11.42 8.80 -0.29
C SER A 260 -12.15 10.12 -0.55
N PHE A 261 -12.85 10.25 -1.66
CA PHE A 261 -13.48 11.49 -2.11
C PHE A 261 -14.95 11.60 -1.72
N ASN A 262 -15.43 12.85 -1.51
CA ASN A 262 -16.85 13.14 -1.55
C ASN A 262 -17.41 13.04 -3.00
N ASN A 263 -18.72 13.12 -3.17
CA ASN A 263 -19.36 12.94 -4.48
C ASN A 263 -18.90 13.98 -5.52
N GLU A 264 -18.67 15.23 -5.13
CA GLU A 264 -18.24 16.31 -6.01
C GLU A 264 -16.79 16.09 -6.48
N SER A 265 -15.88 15.77 -5.57
CA SER A 265 -14.49 15.46 -5.89
C SER A 265 -14.38 14.19 -6.73
N LYS A 266 -15.18 13.16 -6.43
CA LYS A 266 -15.28 11.95 -7.26
C LYS A 266 -15.69 12.26 -8.70
N ALA A 267 -16.73 13.06 -8.88
CA ALA A 267 -17.18 13.49 -10.20
C ALA A 267 -16.12 14.30 -10.94
N ALA A 268 -15.42 15.21 -10.23
CA ALA A 268 -14.32 16.00 -10.77
C ALA A 268 -13.13 15.12 -11.20
N PHE A 269 -12.76 14.14 -10.39
CA PHE A 269 -11.71 13.15 -10.72
C PHE A 269 -12.08 12.40 -12.00
N LEU A 270 -13.25 11.78 -12.06
CA LEU A 270 -13.69 10.98 -13.21
C LEU A 270 -13.81 11.82 -14.49
N SER A 271 -14.20 13.11 -14.39
CA SER A 271 -14.30 14.01 -15.55
C SER A 271 -12.94 14.26 -16.24
N VAL A 272 -11.83 14.22 -15.50
CA VAL A 272 -10.46 14.39 -16.03
C VAL A 272 -9.84 13.05 -16.37
N TYR A 273 -10.05 12.05 -15.52
CA TYR A 273 -9.50 10.71 -15.75
C TYR A 273 -10.04 10.13 -17.08
N GLY A 274 -11.34 10.19 -17.29
CA GLY A 274 -12.03 9.69 -18.47
C GLY A 274 -12.58 8.27 -18.26
N GLU A 275 -12.73 7.55 -19.36
CA GLU A 275 -13.30 6.21 -19.39
C GLU A 275 -12.32 5.14 -18.89
N TYR A 276 -12.87 4.09 -18.32
CA TYR A 276 -12.21 2.85 -17.94
C TYR A 276 -13.07 1.64 -18.34
N ASP A 277 -12.52 0.46 -18.39
CA ASP A 277 -13.22 -0.75 -18.78
C ASP A 277 -14.22 -1.19 -17.68
N GLU A 278 -15.50 -1.23 -18.00
CA GLU A 278 -16.55 -1.64 -17.05
C GLU A 278 -16.36 -3.10 -16.55
N ARG A 279 -15.67 -3.95 -17.31
CA ARG A 279 -15.35 -5.31 -16.88
C ARG A 279 -14.41 -5.27 -15.67
N GLU A 280 -13.50 -4.29 -15.60
CA GLU A 280 -12.62 -4.12 -14.45
C GLU A 280 -13.41 -3.92 -13.15
N VAL A 281 -14.55 -3.21 -13.19
CA VAL A 281 -15.42 -3.03 -12.02
C VAL A 281 -15.97 -4.34 -11.50
N ILE A 282 -16.41 -5.22 -12.43
CA ILE A 282 -16.99 -6.52 -12.07
C ILE A 282 -15.94 -7.45 -11.49
N MET A 283 -14.75 -7.48 -12.10
CA MET A 283 -13.64 -8.30 -11.63
C MET A 283 -13.08 -7.78 -10.29
N ASP A 284 -13.04 -6.47 -10.10
CA ASP A 284 -12.56 -5.81 -8.90
C ASP A 284 -13.41 -6.11 -7.66
N ASP A 285 -14.73 -6.20 -7.79
CA ASP A 285 -15.61 -6.58 -6.69
C ASP A 285 -15.22 -7.94 -6.06
N VAL A 286 -14.75 -8.87 -6.87
CA VAL A 286 -14.26 -10.18 -6.42
C VAL A 286 -12.80 -10.10 -5.96
N ALA A 287 -11.94 -9.55 -6.81
CA ALA A 287 -10.48 -9.52 -6.62
C ALA A 287 -10.08 -8.72 -5.37
N ASP A 288 -10.64 -7.50 -5.19
CA ASP A 288 -10.39 -6.66 -4.02
C ASP A 288 -10.88 -7.33 -2.73
N THR A 289 -12.11 -7.90 -2.76
CA THR A 289 -12.68 -8.56 -1.58
C THR A 289 -11.82 -9.77 -1.17
N LEU A 290 -11.43 -10.64 -2.10
CA LEU A 290 -10.59 -11.80 -1.80
C LEU A 290 -9.19 -11.42 -1.37
N SER A 291 -8.56 -10.44 -2.06
CA SER A 291 -7.21 -9.97 -1.72
C SER A 291 -7.18 -9.31 -0.34
N GLY A 292 -8.17 -8.48 -0.01
CA GLY A 292 -8.31 -7.86 1.30
C GLY A 292 -8.47 -8.91 2.42
N LEU A 293 -9.34 -9.91 2.22
CA LEU A 293 -9.50 -11.02 3.15
C LEU A 293 -8.20 -11.80 3.37
N ILE A 294 -7.49 -12.13 2.30
CA ILE A 294 -6.21 -12.86 2.36
C ILE A 294 -5.18 -12.05 3.16
N MET A 295 -5.01 -10.76 2.82
CA MET A 295 -4.05 -9.90 3.51
C MET A 295 -4.36 -9.77 5.00
N ASP A 296 -5.61 -9.58 5.35
CA ASP A 296 -6.04 -9.43 6.75
C ASP A 296 -5.93 -10.73 7.54
N CYS A 297 -6.25 -11.86 6.90
CA CYS A 297 -6.08 -13.18 7.51
C CYS A 297 -4.60 -13.58 7.70
N GLN A 298 -3.66 -13.00 6.94
CA GLN A 298 -2.22 -13.23 7.13
C GLN A 298 -1.62 -12.42 8.28
N ARG A 299 -2.33 -11.40 8.79
CA ARG A 299 -1.85 -10.62 9.95
C ARG A 299 -1.96 -11.43 11.24
N LYS A 300 -1.04 -11.18 12.21
CA LYS A 300 -1.06 -11.80 13.53
C LYS A 300 -2.32 -11.44 14.34
N ASN A 301 -2.76 -10.19 14.24
CA ASN A 301 -3.97 -9.69 14.91
C ASN A 301 -5.00 -9.35 13.84
N PHE A 302 -6.22 -9.87 13.96
CA PHE A 302 -7.32 -9.55 13.07
C PHE A 302 -7.68 -8.06 13.19
N PRO A 303 -7.59 -7.28 12.11
CA PRO A 303 -7.98 -5.87 12.15
C PRO A 303 -9.50 -5.74 12.36
N LYS A 304 -9.92 -4.66 13.02
CA LYS A 304 -11.35 -4.35 13.23
C LYS A 304 -12.12 -4.24 11.91
N LEU A 305 -11.44 -3.90 10.83
CA LEU A 305 -12.02 -3.80 9.49
C LEU A 305 -12.45 -5.16 8.93
N LEU A 306 -11.84 -6.25 9.40
CA LEU A 306 -12.17 -7.61 8.95
C LEU A 306 -13.65 -7.96 9.20
N VAL A 307 -14.26 -7.41 10.27
CA VAL A 307 -15.67 -7.66 10.57
C VAL A 307 -16.57 -7.25 9.41
N SER A 308 -16.36 -6.06 8.82
CA SER A 308 -17.16 -5.58 7.70
C SER A 308 -16.92 -6.35 6.40
N ILE A 309 -15.71 -6.89 6.22
CA ILE A 309 -15.37 -7.71 5.04
C ILE A 309 -15.97 -9.11 5.21
N VAL A 310 -15.91 -9.71 6.40
CA VAL A 310 -16.58 -10.99 6.71
C VAL A 310 -18.11 -10.88 6.56
N GLU A 311 -18.69 -9.72 6.87
CA GLU A 311 -20.11 -9.47 6.61
C GLU A 311 -20.47 -9.62 5.13
N ARG A 312 -19.60 -9.20 4.20
CA ARG A 312 -19.81 -9.37 2.74
C ARG A 312 -19.88 -10.84 2.31
N ILE A 313 -19.23 -11.74 3.05
CA ILE A 313 -19.33 -13.17 2.81
C ILE A 313 -20.67 -13.68 3.33
N ASN A 314 -21.02 -13.31 4.58
CA ASN A 314 -22.20 -13.83 5.27
C ASN A 314 -23.52 -13.32 4.69
N ASP A 315 -23.56 -12.10 4.15
CA ASP A 315 -24.76 -11.50 3.56
C ASP A 315 -24.96 -11.83 2.08
N GLY A 316 -24.07 -12.61 1.49
CA GLY A 316 -24.15 -13.09 0.12
C GLY A 316 -23.63 -12.12 -0.94
N ARG A 317 -23.11 -10.96 -0.58
CA ARG A 317 -22.55 -9.98 -1.56
C ARG A 317 -21.39 -10.56 -2.34
N LEU A 318 -20.49 -11.30 -1.70
CA LEU A 318 -19.38 -11.96 -2.39
C LEU A 318 -19.88 -13.02 -3.39
N LEU A 319 -20.89 -13.81 -3.00
CA LEU A 319 -21.48 -14.79 -3.92
C LEU A 319 -22.08 -14.10 -5.15
N ALA A 320 -22.85 -13.04 -4.95
CA ALA A 320 -23.45 -12.28 -6.04
C ALA A 320 -22.41 -11.66 -6.99
N ALA A 321 -21.26 -11.19 -6.44
CA ALA A 321 -20.16 -10.67 -7.24
C ALA A 321 -19.49 -11.79 -8.08
N VAL A 322 -19.26 -12.95 -7.48
CA VAL A 322 -18.70 -14.13 -8.18
C VAL A 322 -19.64 -14.62 -9.28
N ASP A 323 -20.95 -14.76 -9.00
CA ASP A 323 -21.95 -15.18 -9.99
C ASP A 323 -21.97 -14.20 -11.18
N LYS A 324 -21.90 -12.89 -10.92
CA LYS A 324 -21.86 -11.84 -11.96
C LYS A 324 -20.58 -11.92 -12.80
N LEU A 325 -19.42 -12.15 -12.18
CA LEU A 325 -18.15 -12.34 -12.89
C LEU A 325 -18.24 -13.52 -13.85
N LEU A 326 -18.70 -14.67 -13.37
CA LEU A 326 -18.83 -15.90 -14.16
C LEU A 326 -19.85 -15.73 -15.31
N GLU A 327 -20.94 -14.99 -15.09
CA GLU A 327 -21.92 -14.67 -16.14
C GLU A 327 -21.32 -13.84 -17.27
N VAL A 328 -20.52 -12.82 -16.94
CA VAL A 328 -19.86 -11.97 -17.94
C VAL A 328 -18.84 -12.77 -18.76
N GLU A 329 -18.05 -13.64 -18.12
CA GLU A 329 -17.10 -14.48 -18.81
C GLU A 329 -17.79 -15.48 -19.76
N LEU A 330 -18.86 -16.13 -19.34
CA LEU A 330 -19.64 -17.04 -20.18
C LEU A 330 -20.22 -16.33 -21.41
N ASN A 331 -20.72 -15.10 -21.24
CA ASN A 331 -21.29 -14.31 -22.33
C ASN A 331 -20.21 -13.76 -23.27
N GLY A 332 -19.04 -13.35 -22.75
CA GLY A 332 -17.87 -12.95 -23.53
C GLY A 332 -17.32 -14.06 -24.40
N TYR A 333 -17.28 -15.30 -23.89
CA TYR A 333 -16.87 -16.48 -24.64
C TYR A 333 -17.83 -16.78 -25.81
N ARG A 334 -19.15 -16.67 -25.59
CA ARG A 334 -20.18 -16.85 -26.64
C ARG A 334 -20.10 -15.79 -27.75
N TYR A 335 -19.77 -14.54 -27.39
CA TYR A 335 -19.63 -13.43 -28.36
C TYR A 335 -18.41 -13.61 -29.28
N ASN A 336 -17.30 -14.15 -28.74
CA ASN A 336 -16.09 -14.44 -29.53
C ASN A 336 -16.23 -15.67 -30.40
N MET A 337 -16.99 -16.69 -29.98
CA MET A 337 -17.27 -17.88 -30.80
C MET A 337 -18.20 -17.57 -31.99
N GLY A 338 -19.13 -16.63 -31.83
CA GLY A 338 -20.01 -16.18 -32.92
C GLY A 338 -19.36 -15.31 -33.98
N LYS A 339 -18.07 -14.94 -33.83
CA LYS A 339 -17.28 -14.21 -34.84
C LYS A 339 -16.31 -15.08 -35.62
N LEU A 340 -16.28 -16.37 -35.34
CA LEU A 340 -15.40 -17.36 -36.00
C LEU A 340 -16.15 -18.23 -37.06
N ASP A 341 -17.45 -18.00 -37.21
CA ASP A 341 -18.30 -18.53 -38.31
C ASP A 341 -18.58 -17.41 -39.33
#